data_6969e35f41af598c4294a975ed95abcd
#
_entry.id   6969e35f41af598c4294a975ed95abcd
#
_cell.length_a   1.000
_cell.length_b   1.000
_cell.length_c   1.000
_cell.angle_alpha   90.00
_cell.angle_beta   90.00
_cell.angle_gamma   90.00
#
_symmetry.space_group_name_H-M   'P 1'
#
loop_
_entity.id
_entity.type
_entity.pdbx_description
1 polymer ?
#
loop_
_entity_poly.entity_id
_entity_poly.type
_entity_poly.pdbx_seq_one_letter_code
_entity_poly.pdbx_strand_id
1 'polypeptide(L)'
;MKRKGQKKKLRLKVIITTDIILLVILCGALLAKGLYKSNKEEPQPETKTESANKEGQKPEKQETLEVQETTITISAAGDCTLGTDEGFNYKRSFKGKYDAVQDPAYFFQNVQPVFAQDDLTIVNMEGTLTEETTREPKQFAFKGDAEYAKILTAGAVEAANLANNHSFDYGKKSYEDTITAIEAEGISSFGYERTAVMDIKGVKVGLAGVYELAEHIDCKQDLLDNIASLKEQGAQIIIVSFHWGQEKENVPSDVQVELAHAAVDNGADLVLGHHPHVLQGIEEYKGKNIVYSLGNFCFGGNSAPSDMDTMIFQQTFTVKDGKLQEDNVTNILPCKISSAYEEGYNNYQPILAEGEQKEKIFERLSEYSQKAQEAGDRLAQKNVVQDKE
;
A
#
# COMPACT_ATOMS: atom_id res chain seq x y z
N MET A 1 24.45 -34.93 -31.95
CA MET A 1 25.05 -33.59 -32.00
C MET A 1 24.42 -32.54 -31.04
N LYS A 2 23.38 -32.84 -30.24
CA LYS A 2 22.73 -31.84 -29.35
C LYS A 2 23.37 -31.63 -27.96
N ARG A 3 24.23 -32.55 -27.48
CA ARG A 3 24.84 -32.44 -26.13
C ARG A 3 26.11 -31.55 -26.03
N LYS A 4 26.78 -31.21 -27.13
CA LYS A 4 27.98 -30.35 -27.09
C LYS A 4 27.67 -28.84 -27.00
N GLY A 5 26.50 -28.39 -27.45
CA GLY A 5 26.10 -26.97 -27.43
C GLY A 5 25.69 -26.46 -26.03
N GLN A 6 25.06 -27.30 -25.22
CA GLN A 6 24.60 -26.92 -23.88
C GLN A 6 25.76 -26.74 -22.88
N LYS A 7 26.82 -27.56 -22.98
CA LYS A 7 28.01 -27.39 -22.11
C LYS A 7 28.80 -26.12 -22.42
N LYS A 8 28.78 -25.64 -23.67
CA LYS A 8 29.48 -24.40 -24.05
C LYS A 8 28.74 -23.14 -23.56
N LYS A 9 27.39 -23.14 -23.58
CA LYS A 9 26.56 -22.05 -23.02
C LYS A 9 26.64 -21.95 -21.49
N LEU A 10 26.75 -23.08 -20.80
CA LEU A 10 26.87 -23.10 -19.32
C LEU A 10 28.25 -22.59 -18.89
N ARG A 11 29.32 -22.96 -19.59
CA ARG A 11 30.68 -22.45 -19.29
C ARG A 11 30.82 -20.95 -19.54
N LEU A 12 30.17 -20.42 -20.58
CA LEU A 12 30.20 -18.98 -20.87
C LEU A 12 29.45 -18.15 -19.80
N LYS A 13 28.31 -18.63 -19.28
CA LYS A 13 27.58 -17.96 -18.21
C LYS A 13 28.35 -17.94 -16.88
N VAL A 14 29.07 -19.02 -16.54
CA VAL A 14 29.88 -19.09 -15.33
C VAL A 14 31.11 -18.17 -15.41
N ILE A 15 31.74 -18.01 -16.57
CA ILE A 15 32.87 -17.09 -16.77
C ILE A 15 32.42 -15.64 -16.64
N ILE A 16 31.27 -15.24 -17.23
CA ILE A 16 30.77 -13.86 -17.17
C ILE A 16 30.40 -13.47 -15.72
N THR A 17 29.83 -14.38 -14.94
CA THR A 17 29.49 -14.09 -13.52
C THR A 17 30.74 -13.98 -12.63
N THR A 18 31.79 -14.76 -12.87
CA THR A 18 33.07 -14.64 -12.12
C THR A 18 33.81 -13.36 -12.44
N ASP A 19 33.81 -12.92 -13.68
CA ASP A 19 34.50 -11.68 -14.08
C ASP A 19 33.81 -10.42 -13.51
N ILE A 20 32.46 -10.41 -13.42
CA ILE A 20 31.70 -9.30 -12.79
C ILE A 20 31.98 -9.24 -11.28
N ILE A 21 32.04 -10.37 -10.59
CA ILE A 21 32.35 -10.42 -9.15
C ILE A 21 33.77 -9.95 -8.89
N LEU A 22 34.75 -10.32 -9.72
CA LEU A 22 36.15 -9.85 -9.59
C LEU A 22 36.27 -8.33 -9.82
N LEU A 23 35.51 -7.77 -10.77
CA LEU A 23 35.48 -6.33 -11.05
C LEU A 23 34.93 -5.52 -9.87
N VAL A 24 33.88 -5.99 -9.21
CA VAL A 24 33.29 -5.35 -8.02
C VAL A 24 34.24 -5.38 -6.84
N ILE A 25 34.98 -6.48 -6.62
CA ILE A 25 35.97 -6.60 -5.56
C ILE A 25 37.18 -5.67 -5.83
N LEU A 26 37.59 -5.54 -7.09
CA LEU A 26 38.71 -4.65 -7.46
C LEU A 26 38.36 -3.16 -7.30
N CYS A 27 37.11 -2.77 -7.66
CA CYS A 27 36.63 -1.41 -7.46
C CYS A 27 36.47 -1.07 -5.98
N GLY A 28 35.99 -2.00 -5.14
CA GLY A 28 35.91 -1.83 -3.68
C GLY A 28 37.28 -1.65 -3.03
N ALA A 29 38.30 -2.39 -3.47
CA ALA A 29 39.68 -2.27 -2.96
C ALA A 29 40.36 -0.95 -3.35
N LEU A 30 40.04 -0.39 -4.52
CA LEU A 30 40.58 0.91 -4.98
C LEU A 30 39.94 2.08 -4.21
N LEU A 31 38.61 1.99 -3.90
CA LEU A 31 37.94 2.99 -3.07
C LEU A 31 38.45 2.98 -1.62
N ALA A 32 38.71 1.81 -1.03
CA ALA A 32 39.29 1.69 0.31
C ALA A 32 40.72 2.25 0.41
N LYS A 33 41.52 2.10 -0.65
CA LYS A 33 42.87 2.70 -0.71
C LYS A 33 42.84 4.22 -0.89
N GLY A 34 41.82 4.77 -1.59
CA GLY A 34 41.63 6.22 -1.73
C GLY A 34 41.27 6.91 -0.41
N LEU A 35 40.48 6.28 0.42
CA LEU A 35 40.05 6.80 1.73
C LEU A 35 41.16 6.71 2.80
N TYR A 36 42.11 5.76 2.67
CA TYR A 36 43.19 5.60 3.65
C TYR A 36 44.37 6.59 3.46
N LYS A 37 44.45 7.28 2.30
CA LYS A 37 45.57 8.24 2.00
C LYS A 37 45.28 9.67 2.43
N SER A 38 44.07 9.98 2.93
CA SER A 38 43.63 11.34 3.27
C SER A 38 43.90 11.79 4.72
N ASN A 39 44.41 10.92 5.61
CA ASN A 39 44.63 11.26 7.03
C ASN A 39 46.05 11.03 7.51
N LYS A 40 47.03 11.70 6.91
CA LYS A 40 48.32 11.92 7.53
C LYS A 40 48.83 13.32 7.15
N GLU A 41 48.53 14.30 7.97
CA GLU A 41 49.28 15.56 8.03
C GLU A 41 50.32 15.48 9.15
N GLU A 42 51.59 15.68 8.80
CA GLU A 42 52.70 15.87 9.74
C GLU A 42 52.75 17.33 10.20
N PRO A 43 53.19 17.63 11.45
CA PRO A 43 53.25 18.99 11.95
C PRO A 43 54.49 19.72 11.49
N GLN A 44 54.35 20.96 11.01
CA GLN A 44 55.47 21.89 10.76
C GLN A 44 55.59 22.93 11.90
N PRO A 45 56.82 23.46 12.14
CA PRO A 45 57.19 24.15 13.36
C PRO A 45 56.78 25.64 13.40
N GLU A 46 56.57 26.13 14.63
CA GLU A 46 56.23 27.49 14.98
C GLU A 46 57.32 28.49 14.61
N THR A 47 56.93 29.58 13.92
CA THR A 47 57.74 30.83 13.92
C THR A 47 56.88 31.96 14.52
N LYS A 48 57.38 32.51 15.62
CA LYS A 48 56.87 33.72 16.26
C LYS A 48 57.17 34.93 15.40
N THR A 49 56.21 35.79 15.14
CA THR A 49 56.41 37.22 14.89
C THR A 49 55.17 38.02 15.40
N GLU A 50 55.55 39.19 15.94
CA GLU A 50 54.72 40.07 16.76
C GLU A 50 53.58 40.80 16.03
N SER A 51 52.61 41.09 16.84
CA SER A 51 51.56 42.12 16.91
C SER A 51 51.44 43.15 15.79
N ALA A 52 50.24 43.28 15.24
CA ALA A 52 49.60 44.57 14.96
C ALA A 52 48.07 44.43 15.05
N ASN A 53 47.56 45.20 15.96
CA ASN A 53 46.13 45.45 16.25
C ASN A 53 45.40 45.93 15.01
N LYS A 54 44.29 45.27 14.60
CA LYS A 54 43.16 45.88 13.88
C LYS A 54 41.84 45.24 14.34
N GLU A 55 41.00 46.11 14.83
CA GLU A 55 39.64 45.84 15.25
C GLU A 55 38.78 45.12 14.19
N GLY A 56 38.11 44.15 14.67
CA GLY A 56 36.73 43.80 14.46
C GLY A 56 36.16 43.60 13.07
N GLN A 57 35.97 42.40 12.70
CA GLN A 57 34.72 41.90 12.15
C GLN A 57 34.57 40.45 12.57
N LYS A 58 33.58 40.20 13.46
CA LYS A 58 33.12 38.88 13.81
C LYS A 58 32.59 38.23 12.55
N PRO A 59 33.04 37.02 12.18
CA PRO A 59 32.43 36.33 11.03
C PRO A 59 31.00 36.04 11.45
N GLU A 60 30.04 36.55 10.68
CA GLU A 60 28.67 36.08 10.70
C GLU A 60 28.67 34.57 10.49
N LYS A 61 28.24 33.85 11.51
CA LYS A 61 28.00 32.43 11.44
C LYS A 61 26.87 32.27 10.41
N GLN A 62 27.19 31.90 9.17
CA GLN A 62 26.19 31.35 8.25
C GLN A 62 25.60 30.13 8.96
N GLU A 63 24.42 30.28 9.52
CA GLU A 63 23.57 29.14 9.86
C GLU A 63 23.28 28.44 8.54
N THR A 64 23.97 27.36 8.27
CA THR A 64 23.50 26.40 7.29
C THR A 64 22.20 25.87 7.84
N LEU A 65 21.06 26.32 7.29
CA LEU A 65 19.77 25.71 7.50
C LEU A 65 19.95 24.22 7.13
N GLU A 66 19.94 23.34 8.14
CA GLU A 66 19.88 21.91 7.90
C GLU A 66 18.57 21.64 7.18
N VAL A 67 18.65 21.15 5.96
CA VAL A 67 17.51 20.71 5.17
C VAL A 67 16.86 19.55 5.91
N GLN A 68 15.63 19.74 6.39
CA GLN A 68 14.88 18.68 7.05
C GLN A 68 14.19 17.84 5.99
N GLU A 69 14.66 16.58 5.83
CA GLU A 69 14.08 15.60 4.93
C GLU A 69 13.52 14.44 5.73
N THR A 70 12.27 14.06 5.46
CA THR A 70 11.58 12.95 6.10
C THR A 70 11.03 12.01 5.03
N THR A 71 11.31 10.72 5.14
CA THR A 71 10.73 9.70 4.28
C THR A 71 9.66 8.91 5.05
N ILE A 72 8.53 8.66 4.37
CA ILE A 72 7.40 7.90 4.90
C ILE A 72 7.08 6.79 3.92
N THR A 73 7.19 5.55 4.36
CA THR A 73 6.79 4.38 3.58
C THR A 73 5.40 3.93 4.02
N ILE A 74 4.50 3.86 3.05
CA ILE A 74 3.11 3.44 3.27
C ILE A 74 2.89 2.14 2.54
N SER A 75 2.36 1.12 3.25
CA SER A 75 1.88 -0.12 2.68
C SER A 75 0.37 -0.12 2.55
N ALA A 76 -0.12 -0.71 1.46
CA ALA A 76 -1.54 -0.97 1.27
C ALA A 76 -1.74 -2.45 0.92
N ALA A 77 -2.75 -3.07 1.53
CA ALA A 77 -3.18 -4.41 1.21
C ALA A 77 -4.67 -4.45 0.88
N GLY A 78 -5.11 -5.53 0.22
CA GLY A 78 -6.46 -5.67 -0.30
C GLY A 78 -7.54 -5.94 0.75
N ASP A 79 -8.64 -6.56 0.31
CA ASP A 79 -9.83 -6.77 1.12
C ASP A 79 -9.59 -7.73 2.29
N CYS A 80 -9.79 -7.22 3.51
CA CYS A 80 -9.72 -7.95 4.76
C CYS A 80 -11.13 -8.15 5.31
N THR A 81 -11.71 -9.34 5.05
CA THR A 81 -13.01 -9.74 5.63
C THR A 81 -12.74 -10.55 6.89
N LEU A 82 -12.67 -9.88 8.04
CA LEU A 82 -12.42 -10.52 9.34
C LEU A 82 -13.74 -11.04 9.92
N GLY A 83 -14.34 -12.00 9.22
CA GLY A 83 -15.65 -12.49 9.57
C GLY A 83 -16.11 -13.61 8.65
N THR A 84 -17.37 -14.01 8.80
CA THR A 84 -17.97 -15.07 7.99
C THR A 84 -19.46 -14.83 7.82
N ASP A 85 -20.03 -15.30 6.71
CA ASP A 85 -21.49 -15.39 6.54
C ASP A 85 -22.03 -16.62 7.30
N GLU A 86 -23.20 -16.50 7.92
CA GLU A 86 -23.82 -17.57 8.72
C GLU A 86 -24.13 -18.83 7.92
N GLY A 87 -24.28 -18.71 6.59
CA GLY A 87 -24.52 -19.83 5.67
C GLY A 87 -23.27 -20.64 5.34
N PHE A 88 -22.08 -20.19 5.74
CA PHE A 88 -20.84 -20.88 5.38
C PHE A 88 -20.58 -22.11 6.25
N ASN A 89 -19.88 -23.08 5.67
CA ASN A 89 -19.42 -24.25 6.41
C ASN A 89 -18.44 -23.85 7.50
N TYR A 90 -18.85 -23.97 8.77
CA TYR A 90 -18.07 -23.55 9.92
C TYR A 90 -16.60 -24.07 9.91
N LYS A 91 -16.38 -25.35 9.57
CA LYS A 91 -15.02 -25.95 9.57
C LYS A 91 -14.08 -25.32 8.55
N ARG A 92 -14.63 -24.69 7.51
CA ARG A 92 -13.85 -24.01 6.46
C ARG A 92 -14.04 -22.50 6.48
N SER A 93 -14.76 -21.95 7.47
CA SER A 93 -15.01 -20.52 7.61
C SER A 93 -13.86 -19.82 8.36
N PHE A 94 -13.84 -18.50 8.24
CA PHE A 94 -12.95 -17.63 9.01
C PHE A 94 -13.11 -17.85 10.51
N LYS A 95 -14.37 -17.84 11.00
CA LYS A 95 -14.68 -18.13 12.40
C LYS A 95 -14.14 -19.50 12.84
N GLY A 96 -14.37 -20.53 12.08
CA GLY A 96 -13.88 -21.87 12.40
C GLY A 96 -12.34 -21.95 12.43
N LYS A 97 -11.66 -21.15 11.60
CA LYS A 97 -10.21 -21.01 11.64
C LYS A 97 -9.76 -20.28 12.90
N TYR A 98 -10.38 -19.15 13.22
CA TYR A 98 -10.05 -18.36 14.42
C TYR A 98 -10.22 -19.20 15.69
N ASP A 99 -11.37 -19.90 15.81
CA ASP A 99 -11.68 -20.77 16.96
C ASP A 99 -10.67 -21.93 17.09
N ALA A 100 -10.12 -22.40 15.98
CA ALA A 100 -9.12 -23.49 15.97
C ALA A 100 -7.72 -23.02 16.37
N VAL A 101 -7.30 -21.82 15.93
CA VAL A 101 -5.94 -21.30 16.19
C VAL A 101 -5.87 -20.50 17.48
N GLN A 102 -6.92 -19.80 17.86
CA GLN A 102 -7.04 -18.95 19.06
C GLN A 102 -5.89 -17.94 19.21
N ASP A 103 -5.33 -17.49 18.09
CA ASP A 103 -4.21 -16.57 18.04
C ASP A 103 -4.45 -15.54 16.92
N PRO A 104 -4.71 -14.28 17.25
CA PRO A 104 -4.87 -13.21 16.26
C PRO A 104 -3.66 -13.03 15.35
N ALA A 105 -2.44 -13.30 15.85
CA ALA A 105 -1.22 -13.13 15.06
C ALA A 105 -1.13 -14.12 13.89
N TYR A 106 -1.81 -15.27 13.95
CA TYR A 106 -1.82 -16.26 12.89
C TYR A 106 -2.12 -15.65 11.51
N PHE A 107 -3.11 -14.76 11.44
CA PHE A 107 -3.66 -14.30 10.16
C PHE A 107 -2.70 -13.44 9.35
N PHE A 108 -1.84 -12.65 10.00
CA PHE A 108 -0.86 -11.80 9.31
C PHE A 108 0.60 -12.27 9.52
N GLN A 109 0.82 -13.37 10.18
CA GLN A 109 2.16 -13.85 10.60
C GLN A 109 3.20 -13.81 9.48
N ASN A 110 2.84 -14.18 8.25
CA ASN A 110 3.79 -14.26 7.14
C ASN A 110 4.07 -12.91 6.47
N VAL A 111 3.25 -11.89 6.72
CA VAL A 111 3.35 -10.55 6.11
C VAL A 111 3.64 -9.45 7.14
N GLN A 112 3.39 -9.72 8.42
CA GLN A 112 3.67 -8.80 9.52
C GLN A 112 5.11 -8.25 9.50
N PRO A 113 6.17 -9.02 9.18
CA PRO A 113 7.52 -8.46 9.09
C PRO A 113 7.70 -7.41 7.98
N VAL A 114 6.83 -7.38 6.97
CA VAL A 114 6.80 -6.33 5.95
C VAL A 114 6.16 -5.07 6.52
N PHE A 115 4.98 -5.20 7.11
CA PHE A 115 4.22 -4.09 7.68
C PHE A 115 4.93 -3.44 8.88
N ALA A 116 5.60 -4.24 9.71
CA ALA A 116 6.39 -3.71 10.83
C ALA A 116 7.64 -2.89 10.42
N GLN A 117 7.97 -2.82 9.14
CA GLN A 117 9.11 -2.05 8.62
C GLN A 117 8.68 -0.78 7.89
N ASP A 118 7.41 -0.61 7.64
CA ASP A 118 6.85 0.62 7.08
C ASP A 118 6.46 1.63 8.18
N ASP A 119 5.83 2.71 7.79
CA ASP A 119 5.41 3.77 8.69
C ASP A 119 3.89 3.85 8.85
N LEU A 120 3.16 3.23 7.92
CA LEU A 120 1.70 3.17 7.91
C LEU A 120 1.23 2.06 6.99
N THR A 121 0.50 1.09 7.52
CA THR A 121 -0.21 0.06 6.74
C THR A 121 -1.70 0.36 6.71
N ILE A 122 -2.27 0.37 5.49
CA ILE A 122 -3.69 0.62 5.22
C ILE A 122 -4.34 -0.64 4.63
N VAL A 123 -5.51 -1.03 5.15
CA VAL A 123 -6.32 -2.12 4.60
C VAL A 123 -7.77 -1.68 4.36
N ASN A 124 -8.50 -2.41 3.54
CA ASN A 124 -9.97 -2.31 3.48
C ASN A 124 -10.58 -3.36 4.41
N MET A 125 -11.22 -2.92 5.50
CA MET A 125 -11.96 -3.81 6.40
C MET A 125 -13.38 -4.02 5.85
N GLU A 126 -13.56 -5.11 5.13
CA GLU A 126 -14.80 -5.46 4.44
C GLU A 126 -15.64 -6.43 5.28
N GLY A 127 -16.60 -5.90 6.00
CA GLY A 127 -17.45 -6.65 6.93
C GLY A 127 -17.67 -5.90 8.24
N THR A 128 -18.32 -6.55 9.20
CA THR A 128 -18.68 -5.97 10.49
C THR A 128 -18.09 -6.75 11.66
N LEU A 129 -17.70 -6.03 12.71
CA LEU A 129 -17.29 -6.58 14.00
C LEU A 129 -18.35 -6.22 15.03
N THR A 130 -19.32 -7.11 15.29
CA THR A 130 -20.51 -6.79 16.09
C THR A 130 -21.18 -8.02 16.70
N GLU A 131 -21.93 -7.81 17.76
CA GLU A 131 -22.81 -8.80 18.34
C GLU A 131 -24.25 -8.74 17.77
N GLU A 132 -24.54 -7.79 16.84
CA GLU A 132 -25.86 -7.67 16.23
C GLU A 132 -26.25 -8.94 15.48
N THR A 133 -27.54 -9.27 15.52
CA THR A 133 -28.08 -10.52 14.95
C THR A 133 -29.04 -10.29 13.80
N THR A 134 -29.49 -9.06 13.58
CA THR A 134 -30.38 -8.72 12.49
C THR A 134 -29.59 -8.53 11.20
N ARG A 135 -29.51 -9.60 10.43
CA ARG A 135 -28.81 -9.65 9.15
C ARG A 135 -29.59 -8.90 8.07
N GLU A 136 -28.89 -8.09 7.28
CA GLU A 136 -29.45 -7.46 6.07
C GLU A 136 -29.86 -8.52 5.03
N PRO A 137 -30.99 -8.31 4.28
CA PRO A 137 -31.48 -9.27 3.30
C PRO A 137 -30.67 -9.24 2.00
N LYS A 138 -29.43 -9.69 2.05
CA LYS A 138 -28.48 -9.77 0.92
C LYS A 138 -27.86 -11.16 0.83
N GLN A 139 -27.21 -11.46 -0.29
CA GLN A 139 -26.63 -12.78 -0.55
C GLN A 139 -25.61 -13.17 0.51
N PHE A 140 -24.67 -12.29 0.78
CA PHE A 140 -23.64 -12.48 1.81
C PHE A 140 -23.68 -11.33 2.80
N ALA A 141 -23.57 -11.63 4.10
CA ALA A 141 -23.45 -10.66 5.17
C ALA A 141 -22.37 -11.13 6.15
N PHE A 142 -21.27 -10.38 6.25
CA PHE A 142 -20.09 -10.79 6.99
C PHE A 142 -20.07 -10.20 8.40
N LYS A 143 -19.89 -11.10 9.37
CA LYS A 143 -19.78 -10.75 10.78
C LYS A 143 -18.63 -11.48 11.45
N GLY A 144 -17.88 -10.75 12.26
CA GLY A 144 -16.89 -11.24 13.19
C GLY A 144 -17.11 -10.71 14.59
N ASP A 145 -16.48 -11.33 15.56
CA ASP A 145 -16.47 -10.88 16.95
C ASP A 145 -15.58 -9.61 17.07
N ALA A 146 -15.90 -8.70 17.99
CA ALA A 146 -15.14 -7.45 18.20
C ALA A 146 -13.62 -7.70 18.41
N GLU A 147 -13.27 -8.83 19.06
CA GLU A 147 -11.88 -9.20 19.32
C GLU A 147 -11.05 -9.47 18.05
N TYR A 148 -11.69 -9.67 16.87
CA TYR A 148 -10.97 -9.86 15.62
C TYR A 148 -10.23 -8.59 15.16
N ALA A 149 -10.56 -7.41 15.69
CA ALA A 149 -9.77 -6.20 15.51
C ALA A 149 -8.30 -6.40 15.93
N LYS A 150 -8.02 -7.27 16.92
CA LYS A 150 -6.66 -7.63 17.34
C LYS A 150 -5.83 -8.29 16.25
N ILE A 151 -6.47 -8.86 15.23
CA ILE A 151 -5.78 -9.42 14.05
C ILE A 151 -5.01 -8.31 13.33
N LEU A 152 -5.63 -7.14 13.17
CA LEU A 152 -5.02 -5.99 12.50
C LEU A 152 -3.83 -5.46 13.32
N THR A 153 -4.00 -5.27 14.62
CA THR A 153 -2.92 -4.81 15.52
C THR A 153 -1.75 -5.82 15.55
N ALA A 154 -2.05 -7.12 15.65
CA ALA A 154 -1.04 -8.18 15.61
C ALA A 154 -0.32 -8.22 14.24
N GLY A 155 -0.99 -7.75 13.19
CA GLY A 155 -0.47 -7.63 11.82
C GLY A 155 0.36 -6.38 11.56
N ALA A 156 0.46 -5.44 12.52
CA ALA A 156 1.04 -4.12 12.32
C ALA A 156 0.28 -3.32 11.24
N VAL A 157 -1.05 -3.21 11.41
CA VAL A 157 -1.94 -2.38 10.58
C VAL A 157 -2.38 -1.18 11.42
N GLU A 158 -2.24 0.03 10.91
CA GLU A 158 -2.53 1.26 11.62
C GLU A 158 -3.81 1.96 11.15
N ALA A 159 -4.29 1.65 9.93
CA ALA A 159 -5.48 2.29 9.39
C ALA A 159 -6.37 1.32 8.58
N ALA A 160 -7.69 1.50 8.71
CA ALA A 160 -8.68 0.67 8.03
C ALA A 160 -9.77 1.52 7.36
N ASN A 161 -9.94 1.32 6.04
CA ASN A 161 -11.10 1.84 5.31
C ASN A 161 -12.33 1.02 5.65
N LEU A 162 -13.43 1.71 5.99
CA LEU A 162 -14.73 1.12 6.31
C LEU A 162 -15.81 1.47 5.30
N ALA A 163 -15.51 2.18 4.21
CA ALA A 163 -16.47 2.52 3.17
C ALA A 163 -16.55 1.39 2.14
N ASN A 164 -17.47 0.45 2.32
CA ASN A 164 -17.67 -0.69 1.42
C ASN A 164 -19.11 -1.25 1.50
N ASN A 165 -19.46 -2.18 0.61
CA ASN A 165 -20.77 -2.80 0.53
C ASN A 165 -21.12 -3.71 1.72
N HIS A 166 -20.17 -4.04 2.59
CA HIS A 166 -20.35 -4.89 3.77
C HIS A 166 -20.30 -4.13 5.11
N SER A 167 -20.23 -2.79 5.06
CA SER A 167 -20.13 -1.95 6.26
C SER A 167 -21.36 -2.02 7.15
N PHE A 168 -22.54 -2.29 6.58
CA PHE A 168 -23.82 -2.30 7.26
C PHE A 168 -24.51 -3.67 7.22
N ASP A 169 -23.77 -4.75 7.12
CA ASP A 169 -24.31 -6.11 6.96
C ASP A 169 -25.28 -6.54 8.08
N TYR A 170 -25.19 -5.93 9.24
CA TYR A 170 -26.10 -6.10 10.38
C TYR A 170 -26.65 -4.73 10.85
N GLY A 171 -26.90 -3.82 9.90
CA GLY A 171 -27.48 -2.50 10.11
C GLY A 171 -26.49 -1.46 10.66
N LYS A 172 -27.00 -0.26 10.93
CA LYS A 172 -26.18 0.88 11.34
C LYS A 172 -25.36 0.61 12.62
N LYS A 173 -25.93 -0.11 13.58
CA LYS A 173 -25.26 -0.43 14.84
C LYS A 173 -23.99 -1.27 14.60
N SER A 174 -24.03 -2.20 13.64
CA SER A 174 -22.86 -3.02 13.33
C SER A 174 -21.68 -2.21 12.77
N TYR A 175 -21.96 -1.16 12.01
CA TYR A 175 -20.94 -0.21 11.55
C TYR A 175 -20.32 0.57 12.73
N GLU A 176 -21.16 1.08 13.65
CA GLU A 176 -20.71 1.78 14.85
C GLU A 176 -19.89 0.87 15.79
N ASP A 177 -20.29 -0.39 15.93
CA ASP A 177 -19.56 -1.40 16.69
C ASP A 177 -18.19 -1.70 16.06
N THR A 178 -18.14 -1.80 14.73
CA THR A 178 -16.89 -2.03 13.98
C THR A 178 -15.90 -0.88 14.21
N ILE A 179 -16.36 0.38 14.11
CA ILE A 179 -15.54 1.55 14.43
C ILE A 179 -15.00 1.42 15.86
N THR A 180 -15.88 1.15 16.82
CA THR A 180 -15.52 1.04 18.23
C THR A 180 -14.48 -0.06 18.47
N ALA A 181 -14.64 -1.23 17.85
CA ALA A 181 -13.72 -2.35 18.00
C ALA A 181 -12.33 -2.02 17.41
N ILE A 182 -12.28 -1.42 16.23
CA ILE A 182 -11.02 -1.06 15.54
C ILE A 182 -10.28 0.04 16.30
N GLU A 183 -10.98 1.10 16.72
CA GLU A 183 -10.37 2.22 17.45
C GLU A 183 -9.94 1.84 18.86
N ALA A 184 -10.60 0.86 19.50
CA ALA A 184 -10.16 0.31 20.80
C ALA A 184 -8.80 -0.39 20.72
N GLU A 185 -8.41 -0.88 19.56
CA GLU A 185 -7.11 -1.47 19.29
C GLU A 185 -6.07 -0.42 18.78
N GLY A 186 -6.43 0.87 18.77
CA GLY A 186 -5.54 1.98 18.38
C GLY A 186 -5.41 2.17 16.87
N ILE A 187 -6.26 1.54 16.07
CA ILE A 187 -6.25 1.63 14.61
C ILE A 187 -7.16 2.77 14.16
N SER A 188 -6.70 3.63 13.25
CA SER A 188 -7.49 4.72 12.68
C SER A 188 -8.54 4.17 11.71
N SER A 189 -9.82 4.45 11.96
CA SER A 189 -10.91 4.13 11.04
C SER A 189 -11.27 5.32 10.18
N PHE A 190 -11.52 5.11 8.89
CA PHE A 190 -11.99 6.12 7.95
C PHE A 190 -12.93 5.50 6.91
N GLY A 191 -13.68 6.35 6.20
CA GLY A 191 -14.63 5.93 5.15
C GLY A 191 -15.94 6.68 5.25
N TYR A 192 -16.60 6.82 4.12
CA TYR A 192 -17.78 7.71 3.94
C TYR A 192 -17.40 9.17 4.29
N GLU A 193 -18.16 9.84 5.16
CA GLU A 193 -17.90 11.21 5.63
C GLU A 193 -16.77 11.29 6.68
N ARG A 194 -16.32 10.14 7.20
CA ARG A 194 -15.26 10.05 8.20
C ARG A 194 -13.90 10.08 7.52
N THR A 195 -13.18 11.16 7.62
CA THR A 195 -11.76 11.26 7.27
C THR A 195 -10.87 11.05 8.49
N ALA A 196 -9.61 10.65 8.27
CA ALA A 196 -8.60 10.59 9.33
C ALA A 196 -7.35 11.38 8.95
N VAL A 197 -6.71 12.03 9.91
CA VAL A 197 -5.39 12.66 9.74
C VAL A 197 -4.45 12.08 10.78
N MET A 198 -3.38 11.44 10.32
CA MET A 198 -2.38 10.80 11.16
C MET A 198 -1.07 11.58 11.09
N ASP A 199 -0.41 11.77 12.23
CA ASP A 199 0.94 12.35 12.28
C ASP A 199 1.96 11.21 12.19
N ILE A 200 2.64 11.13 11.06
CA ILE A 200 3.67 10.13 10.78
C ILE A 200 5.03 10.84 10.68
N LYS A 201 5.87 10.69 11.66
CA LYS A 201 7.19 11.34 11.72
C LYS A 201 7.13 12.88 11.55
N GLY A 202 6.05 13.52 12.04
CA GLY A 202 5.83 14.96 11.92
C GLY A 202 5.20 15.40 10.59
N VAL A 203 4.80 14.47 9.72
CA VAL A 203 4.07 14.72 8.48
C VAL A 203 2.62 14.26 8.64
N LYS A 204 1.68 15.15 8.30
CA LYS A 204 0.25 14.84 8.34
C LYS A 204 -0.18 14.06 7.11
N VAL A 205 -0.56 12.81 7.30
CA VAL A 205 -1.13 11.92 6.27
C VAL A 205 -2.64 11.90 6.44
N GLY A 206 -3.37 12.35 5.42
CA GLY A 206 -4.82 12.36 5.36
C GLY A 206 -5.36 11.14 4.64
N LEU A 207 -6.39 10.50 5.20
CA LEU A 207 -7.05 9.30 4.69
C LEU A 207 -8.52 9.58 4.44
N ALA A 208 -9.02 9.24 3.25
CA ALA A 208 -10.43 9.29 2.88
C ALA A 208 -10.86 7.96 2.24
N GLY A 209 -12.08 7.53 2.50
CA GLY A 209 -12.67 6.32 1.94
C GLY A 209 -13.98 6.62 1.22
N VAL A 210 -14.13 6.10 -0.01
CA VAL A 210 -15.30 6.35 -0.85
C VAL A 210 -15.91 5.02 -1.31
N TYR A 211 -17.22 4.89 -1.20
CA TYR A 211 -18.00 3.75 -1.64
C TYR A 211 -18.78 4.07 -2.92
N GLU A 212 -18.37 3.48 -4.04
CA GLU A 212 -18.92 3.81 -5.37
C GLU A 212 -20.19 3.01 -5.73
N LEU A 213 -20.31 1.75 -5.29
CA LEU A 213 -21.31 0.81 -5.83
C LEU A 213 -22.78 1.22 -5.60
N ALA A 214 -23.07 2.07 -4.63
CA ALA A 214 -24.43 2.55 -4.37
C ALA A 214 -24.79 3.76 -5.23
N GLU A 215 -23.85 4.66 -5.47
CA GLU A 215 -24.10 5.97 -6.06
C GLU A 215 -23.34 6.17 -7.38
N HIS A 216 -22.48 5.21 -7.75
CA HIS A 216 -21.66 5.26 -8.95
C HIS A 216 -20.91 6.61 -9.05
N ILE A 217 -21.01 7.30 -10.15
CA ILE A 217 -20.29 8.58 -10.36
C ILE A 217 -20.78 9.71 -9.43
N ASP A 218 -21.99 9.60 -8.87
CA ASP A 218 -22.55 10.64 -8.00
C ASP A 218 -21.83 10.75 -6.65
N CYS A 219 -21.10 9.69 -6.20
CA CYS A 219 -20.20 9.74 -5.04
C CYS A 219 -19.01 10.69 -5.22
N LYS A 220 -18.84 11.27 -6.42
CA LYS A 220 -17.76 12.22 -6.72
C LYS A 220 -17.80 13.46 -5.83
N GLN A 221 -18.99 13.92 -5.42
CA GLN A 221 -19.08 15.10 -4.54
C GLN A 221 -18.52 14.77 -3.15
N ASP A 222 -18.84 13.62 -2.59
CA ASP A 222 -18.33 13.16 -1.29
C ASP A 222 -16.79 13.02 -1.32
N LEU A 223 -16.25 12.49 -2.42
CA LEU A 223 -14.82 12.44 -2.67
C LEU A 223 -14.18 13.84 -2.57
N LEU A 224 -14.75 14.82 -3.27
CA LEU A 224 -14.21 16.18 -3.32
C LEU A 224 -14.29 16.88 -1.96
N ASP A 225 -15.39 16.70 -1.25
CA ASP A 225 -15.61 17.26 0.08
C ASP A 225 -14.64 16.66 1.11
N ASN A 226 -14.40 15.34 1.04
CA ASN A 226 -13.43 14.66 1.88
C ASN A 226 -12.00 15.14 1.63
N ILE A 227 -11.58 15.28 0.37
CA ILE A 227 -10.25 15.82 0.03
C ILE A 227 -10.10 17.27 0.49
N ALA A 228 -11.13 18.09 0.30
CA ALA A 228 -11.14 19.48 0.78
C ALA A 228 -10.99 19.55 2.30
N SER A 229 -11.75 18.74 3.02
CA SER A 229 -11.67 18.61 4.48
C SER A 229 -10.28 18.22 4.96
N LEU A 230 -9.63 17.23 4.32
CA LEU A 230 -8.28 16.83 4.66
C LEU A 230 -7.26 17.96 4.45
N LYS A 231 -7.39 18.74 3.37
CA LYS A 231 -6.55 19.91 3.13
C LYS A 231 -6.74 20.99 4.21
N GLU A 232 -7.98 21.25 4.60
CA GLU A 232 -8.30 22.20 5.69
C GLU A 232 -7.70 21.75 7.03
N GLN A 233 -7.62 20.44 7.28
CA GLN A 233 -6.97 19.86 8.45
C GLN A 233 -5.44 19.87 8.36
N GLY A 234 -4.88 20.30 7.22
CA GLY A 234 -3.47 20.47 6.97
C GLY A 234 -2.75 19.17 6.58
N ALA A 235 -3.44 18.22 5.97
CA ALA A 235 -2.82 17.03 5.38
C ALA A 235 -1.79 17.43 4.32
N GLN A 236 -0.60 16.83 4.38
CA GLN A 236 0.52 17.07 3.48
C GLN A 236 0.63 15.96 2.43
N ILE A 237 0.12 14.77 2.77
CA ILE A 237 -0.06 13.61 1.90
C ILE A 237 -1.52 13.21 2.01
N ILE A 238 -2.21 13.02 0.89
CA ILE A 238 -3.62 12.61 0.86
C ILE A 238 -3.74 11.28 0.12
N ILE A 239 -4.30 10.28 0.81
CA ILE A 239 -4.55 8.94 0.28
C ILE A 239 -6.06 8.72 0.24
N VAL A 240 -6.55 8.29 -0.92
CA VAL A 240 -7.97 7.97 -1.11
C VAL A 240 -8.12 6.47 -1.38
N SER A 241 -8.89 5.78 -0.55
CA SER A 241 -9.29 4.39 -0.74
C SER A 241 -10.69 4.32 -1.32
N PHE A 242 -10.85 3.61 -2.44
CA PHE A 242 -12.14 3.37 -3.06
C PHE A 242 -12.56 1.90 -2.88
N HIS A 243 -13.86 1.69 -2.69
CA HIS A 243 -14.51 0.40 -2.85
C HIS A 243 -15.47 0.49 -4.04
N TRP A 244 -15.08 -0.06 -5.20
CA TRP A 244 -15.64 0.27 -6.50
C TRP A 244 -15.54 -0.84 -7.55
N GLY A 245 -16.14 -0.58 -8.72
CA GLY A 245 -16.01 -1.43 -9.91
C GLY A 245 -16.86 -2.68 -9.86
N GLN A 246 -16.44 -3.71 -10.57
CA GLN A 246 -17.16 -4.96 -10.71
C GLN A 246 -16.31 -6.15 -10.27
N GLU A 247 -16.92 -7.09 -9.50
CA GLU A 247 -16.25 -8.32 -9.09
C GLU A 247 -15.70 -9.11 -10.27
N LYS A 248 -14.46 -9.63 -10.12
CA LYS A 248 -13.74 -10.50 -11.08
C LYS A 248 -13.34 -9.83 -12.40
N GLU A 249 -13.52 -8.53 -12.53
CA GLU A 249 -13.03 -7.77 -13.68
C GLU A 249 -11.60 -7.27 -13.41
N ASN A 250 -10.66 -7.60 -14.32
CA ASN A 250 -9.25 -7.21 -14.18
C ASN A 250 -8.91 -5.86 -14.85
N VAL A 251 -9.88 -5.24 -15.51
CA VAL A 251 -9.72 -3.94 -16.19
C VAL A 251 -10.66 -2.95 -15.51
N PRO A 252 -10.18 -1.76 -15.14
CA PRO A 252 -11.02 -0.76 -14.49
C PRO A 252 -12.10 -0.25 -15.46
N SER A 253 -13.29 0.02 -14.89
CA SER A 253 -14.39 0.66 -15.62
C SER A 253 -14.11 2.14 -15.88
N ASP A 254 -14.85 2.74 -16.84
CA ASP A 254 -14.75 4.18 -17.11
C ASP A 254 -15.06 5.02 -15.82
N VAL A 255 -15.98 4.56 -14.95
CA VAL A 255 -16.31 5.23 -13.68
C VAL A 255 -15.13 5.19 -12.70
N GLN A 256 -14.47 4.03 -12.55
CA GLN A 256 -13.28 3.94 -11.71
C GLN A 256 -12.19 4.92 -12.19
N VAL A 257 -11.95 4.98 -13.50
CA VAL A 257 -10.94 5.89 -14.08
C VAL A 257 -11.33 7.35 -13.85
N GLU A 258 -12.59 7.72 -14.06
CA GLU A 258 -13.06 9.10 -13.85
C GLU A 258 -12.92 9.54 -12.39
N LEU A 259 -13.31 8.70 -11.44
CA LEU A 259 -13.21 8.98 -10.00
C LEU A 259 -11.74 9.05 -9.55
N ALA A 260 -10.89 8.14 -10.04
CA ALA A 260 -9.46 8.14 -9.74
C ALA A 260 -8.77 9.42 -10.22
N HIS A 261 -9.03 9.82 -11.48
CA HIS A 261 -8.49 11.05 -12.03
C HIS A 261 -9.02 12.26 -11.29
N ALA A 262 -10.32 12.28 -10.92
CA ALA A 262 -10.88 13.35 -10.10
C ALA A 262 -10.21 13.45 -8.70
N ALA A 263 -9.88 12.31 -8.07
CA ALA A 263 -9.15 12.31 -6.80
C ALA A 263 -7.78 12.97 -6.94
N VAL A 264 -6.98 12.54 -7.93
CA VAL A 264 -5.65 13.10 -8.20
C VAL A 264 -5.73 14.57 -8.57
N ASP A 265 -6.66 14.96 -9.45
CA ASP A 265 -6.85 16.33 -9.88
C ASP A 265 -7.23 17.27 -8.73
N ASN A 266 -7.84 16.73 -7.69
CA ASN A 266 -8.18 17.46 -6.47
C ASN A 266 -7.20 17.24 -5.32
N GLY A 267 -6.04 16.63 -5.58
CA GLY A 267 -4.89 16.61 -4.68
C GLY A 267 -4.70 15.33 -3.87
N ALA A 268 -5.26 14.21 -4.30
CA ALA A 268 -4.83 12.91 -3.81
C ALA A 268 -3.41 12.60 -4.34
N ASP A 269 -2.56 12.08 -3.46
CA ASP A 269 -1.19 11.69 -3.76
C ASP A 269 -1.07 10.19 -4.05
N LEU A 270 -2.05 9.40 -3.62
CA LEU A 270 -2.18 7.98 -3.87
C LEU A 270 -3.66 7.59 -3.87
N VAL A 271 -4.05 6.75 -4.83
CA VAL A 271 -5.38 6.15 -4.92
C VAL A 271 -5.26 4.63 -4.78
N LEU A 272 -6.06 4.05 -3.88
CA LEU A 272 -6.11 2.63 -3.57
C LEU A 272 -7.50 2.08 -3.85
N GLY A 273 -7.61 0.98 -4.59
CA GLY A 273 -8.86 0.37 -4.99
C GLY A 273 -9.11 -1.01 -4.39
N HIS A 274 -10.38 -1.29 -4.13
CA HIS A 274 -10.91 -2.49 -3.48
C HIS A 274 -12.24 -2.92 -4.12
N HIS A 275 -12.77 -4.08 -3.80
CA HIS A 275 -14.01 -4.70 -4.26
C HIS A 275 -13.90 -5.67 -5.43
N PRO A 276 -13.13 -5.47 -6.51
CA PRO A 276 -13.13 -6.45 -7.60
C PRO A 276 -12.74 -7.88 -7.17
N HIS A 277 -12.15 -8.05 -5.97
CA HIS A 277 -11.68 -9.33 -5.41
C HIS A 277 -10.66 -10.04 -6.29
N VAL A 278 -10.10 -9.34 -7.26
CA VAL A 278 -9.00 -9.72 -8.14
C VAL A 278 -8.09 -8.52 -8.31
N LEU A 279 -6.84 -8.76 -8.70
CA LEU A 279 -5.92 -7.67 -9.06
C LEU A 279 -6.43 -6.93 -10.30
N GLN A 280 -6.40 -5.60 -10.24
CA GLN A 280 -6.43 -4.73 -11.40
C GLN A 280 -5.08 -4.02 -11.55
N GLY A 281 -4.91 -3.28 -12.65
CA GLY A 281 -3.66 -2.61 -12.95
C GLY A 281 -3.35 -1.40 -12.07
N ILE A 282 -2.14 -0.89 -12.23
CA ILE A 282 -1.67 0.37 -11.65
C ILE A 282 -1.49 1.34 -12.81
N GLU A 283 -2.08 2.52 -12.70
CA GLU A 283 -1.91 3.65 -13.62
C GLU A 283 -1.04 4.71 -12.96
N GLU A 284 -0.14 5.31 -13.72
CA GLU A 284 0.49 6.57 -13.32
C GLU A 284 -0.23 7.73 -14.02
N TYR A 285 -0.91 8.56 -13.24
CA TYR A 285 -1.62 9.74 -13.71
C TYR A 285 -1.08 11.01 -13.04
N LYS A 286 -0.54 11.94 -13.85
CA LYS A 286 0.08 13.19 -13.37
C LYS A 286 1.15 12.97 -12.28
N GLY A 287 1.95 11.90 -12.41
CA GLY A 287 2.99 11.53 -11.45
C GLY A 287 2.46 10.93 -10.14
N LYS A 288 1.19 10.55 -10.06
CA LYS A 288 0.57 9.88 -8.91
C LYS A 288 0.14 8.47 -9.28
N ASN A 289 0.28 7.53 -8.35
CA ASN A 289 -0.14 6.15 -8.58
C ASN A 289 -1.63 5.97 -8.26
N ILE A 290 -2.31 5.26 -9.14
CA ILE A 290 -3.66 4.76 -8.99
C ILE A 290 -3.59 3.25 -9.03
N VAL A 291 -3.81 2.60 -7.90
CA VAL A 291 -3.88 1.14 -7.77
C VAL A 291 -5.35 0.74 -7.84
N TYR A 292 -5.82 0.29 -9.00
CA TYR A 292 -7.25 0.09 -9.24
C TYR A 292 -7.89 -1.04 -8.41
N SER A 293 -7.16 -2.11 -8.11
CA SER A 293 -7.57 -3.13 -7.14
C SER A 293 -6.38 -3.91 -6.61
N LEU A 294 -6.32 -4.01 -5.28
CA LEU A 294 -5.34 -4.81 -4.56
C LEU A 294 -5.76 -6.29 -4.44
N GLY A 295 -6.99 -6.65 -4.86
CA GLY A 295 -7.55 -7.97 -4.70
C GLY A 295 -7.93 -8.30 -3.25
N ASN A 296 -8.17 -9.57 -2.97
CA ASN A 296 -8.38 -10.06 -1.61
C ASN A 296 -7.07 -10.07 -0.81
N PHE A 297 -7.15 -10.03 0.53
CA PHE A 297 -5.98 -10.21 1.38
C PHE A 297 -6.26 -11.21 2.52
N CYS A 298 -6.62 -10.77 3.71
CA CYS A 298 -7.10 -11.66 4.78
C CYS A 298 -8.62 -11.85 4.64
N PHE A 299 -9.03 -12.65 3.67
CA PHE A 299 -10.38 -12.64 3.14
C PHE A 299 -11.24 -13.80 3.65
N GLY A 300 -12.09 -13.53 4.65
CA GLY A 300 -13.07 -14.48 5.21
C GLY A 300 -14.32 -14.70 4.37
N GLY A 301 -14.53 -13.91 3.30
CA GLY A 301 -15.72 -13.96 2.46
C GLY A 301 -15.85 -15.21 1.58
N ASN A 302 -14.76 -15.98 1.40
CA ASN A 302 -14.81 -17.24 0.66
C ASN A 302 -13.64 -18.16 1.07
N SER A 303 -13.94 -19.43 1.34
CA SER A 303 -12.92 -20.44 1.64
C SER A 303 -12.24 -21.07 0.42
N ALA A 304 -12.72 -20.73 -0.79
CA ALA A 304 -12.16 -21.22 -2.05
C ALA A 304 -12.43 -20.20 -3.18
N PRO A 305 -11.88 -18.98 -3.09
CA PRO A 305 -12.04 -17.99 -4.15
C PRO A 305 -11.34 -18.45 -5.44
N SER A 306 -11.86 -18.03 -6.58
CA SER A 306 -11.32 -18.41 -7.89
C SER A 306 -9.97 -17.77 -8.20
N ASP A 307 -9.66 -16.62 -7.61
CA ASP A 307 -8.35 -15.97 -7.68
C ASP A 307 -7.77 -15.85 -6.28
N MET A 308 -6.55 -16.35 -6.12
CA MET A 308 -5.82 -16.36 -4.85
C MET A 308 -4.65 -15.37 -4.85
N ASP A 309 -4.44 -14.67 -5.97
CA ASP A 309 -3.35 -13.73 -6.14
C ASP A 309 -3.75 -12.36 -5.59
N THR A 310 -2.80 -11.74 -4.92
CA THR A 310 -2.94 -10.41 -4.33
C THR A 310 -1.56 -9.73 -4.27
N MET A 311 -1.49 -8.54 -3.72
CA MET A 311 -0.23 -7.83 -3.51
C MET A 311 -0.27 -6.97 -2.26
N ILE A 312 0.92 -6.66 -1.75
CA ILE A 312 1.17 -5.49 -0.92
C ILE A 312 1.77 -4.44 -1.84
N PHE A 313 1.14 -3.29 -1.92
CA PHE A 313 1.67 -2.12 -2.62
C PHE A 313 2.32 -1.19 -1.60
N GLN A 314 3.57 -0.81 -1.83
CA GLN A 314 4.28 0.15 -0.98
C GLN A 314 4.64 1.38 -1.79
N GLN A 315 4.45 2.56 -1.20
CA GLN A 315 4.95 3.82 -1.74
C GLN A 315 5.71 4.57 -0.66
N THR A 316 6.90 5.05 -1.00
CA THR A 316 7.69 5.92 -0.14
C THR A 316 7.52 7.36 -0.61
N PHE A 317 7.11 8.22 0.30
CA PHE A 317 6.97 9.66 0.10
C PHE A 317 8.13 10.38 0.78
N THR A 318 8.75 11.32 0.07
CA THR A 318 9.78 12.19 0.63
C THR A 318 9.20 13.58 0.86
N VAL A 319 9.30 14.09 2.09
CA VAL A 319 8.92 15.45 2.46
C VAL A 319 10.18 16.22 2.82
N LYS A 320 10.44 17.32 2.10
CA LYS A 320 11.62 18.16 2.28
C LYS A 320 11.20 19.59 2.60
N ASP A 321 11.67 20.10 3.73
CA ASP A 321 11.29 21.44 4.23
C ASP A 321 9.75 21.65 4.23
N GLY A 322 9.00 20.60 4.65
CA GLY A 322 7.55 20.59 4.72
C GLY A 322 6.83 20.45 3.37
N LYS A 323 7.54 20.17 2.27
CA LYS A 323 6.97 20.00 0.93
C LYS A 323 7.16 18.58 0.43
N LEU A 324 6.08 17.96 -0.02
CA LEU A 324 6.11 16.68 -0.70
C LEU A 324 6.92 16.78 -1.99
N GLN A 325 7.81 15.80 -2.21
CA GLN A 325 8.61 15.66 -3.43
C GLN A 325 7.91 14.75 -4.43
N GLU A 326 8.18 14.93 -5.72
CA GLU A 326 7.64 14.11 -6.81
C GLU A 326 8.66 13.01 -7.16
N ASP A 327 8.90 12.08 -6.24
CA ASP A 327 9.90 11.01 -6.41
C ASP A 327 9.29 9.64 -6.72
N ASN A 328 8.00 9.44 -6.52
CA ASN A 328 7.19 8.27 -6.89
C ASN A 328 7.87 6.90 -6.68
N VAL A 329 8.53 6.71 -5.53
CA VAL A 329 9.23 5.48 -5.19
C VAL A 329 8.24 4.41 -4.75
N THR A 330 8.13 3.34 -5.54
CA THR A 330 7.19 2.24 -5.26
C THR A 330 7.91 0.90 -5.12
N ASN A 331 7.29 -0.01 -4.35
CA ASN A 331 7.68 -1.40 -4.23
C ASN A 331 6.43 -2.27 -4.25
N ILE A 332 6.36 -3.24 -5.14
CA ILE A 332 5.23 -4.16 -5.26
C ILE A 332 5.69 -5.53 -4.77
N LEU A 333 4.98 -6.07 -3.79
CA LEU A 333 5.23 -7.38 -3.21
C LEU A 333 4.07 -8.31 -3.59
N PRO A 334 4.22 -9.14 -4.63
CA PRO A 334 3.22 -10.14 -4.98
C PRO A 334 2.98 -11.10 -3.82
N CYS A 335 1.71 -11.40 -3.58
CA CYS A 335 1.26 -12.24 -2.48
C CYS A 335 0.20 -13.26 -2.96
N LYS A 336 -0.04 -14.25 -2.12
CA LYS A 336 -1.22 -15.12 -2.15
C LYS A 336 -2.02 -14.90 -0.87
N ILE A 337 -3.34 -15.01 -0.97
CA ILE A 337 -4.23 -14.86 0.20
C ILE A 337 -4.17 -16.04 1.16
N SER A 338 -3.46 -17.12 0.79
CA SER A 338 -3.40 -18.37 1.56
C SER A 338 -2.00 -18.97 1.54
N SER A 339 -1.56 -19.40 2.71
CA SER A 339 -0.35 -20.21 2.91
C SER A 339 -0.62 -21.72 2.89
N ALA A 340 -1.87 -22.15 2.63
CA ALA A 340 -2.23 -23.56 2.64
C ALA A 340 -1.56 -24.34 1.50
N TYR A 341 -1.17 -25.59 1.79
CA TYR A 341 -0.68 -26.54 0.76
C TYR A 341 -1.81 -27.10 -0.12
N GLU A 342 -3.07 -27.12 0.39
CA GLU A 342 -4.24 -27.54 -0.36
C GLU A 342 -4.56 -26.51 -1.43
N GLU A 343 -4.48 -26.90 -2.70
CA GLU A 343 -4.77 -26.03 -3.82
C GLU A 343 -6.22 -25.54 -3.77
N GLY A 344 -6.44 -24.23 -4.02
CA GLY A 344 -7.75 -23.62 -4.00
C GLY A 344 -8.39 -23.49 -2.61
N TYR A 345 -7.67 -23.80 -1.53
CA TYR A 345 -8.16 -23.58 -0.17
C TYR A 345 -7.57 -22.30 0.44
N ASN A 346 -8.45 -21.41 0.86
CA ASN A 346 -8.09 -20.22 1.60
C ASN A 346 -8.07 -20.53 3.10
N ASN A 347 -6.88 -20.48 3.71
CA ASN A 347 -6.70 -20.61 5.16
C ASN A 347 -6.63 -19.27 5.88
N TYR A 348 -6.94 -18.16 5.17
CA TYR A 348 -7.01 -16.79 5.70
C TYR A 348 -5.67 -16.23 6.21
N GLN A 349 -4.57 -16.77 5.70
CA GLN A 349 -3.22 -16.38 6.07
C GLN A 349 -2.42 -15.98 4.83
N PRO A 350 -2.43 -14.69 4.47
CA PRO A 350 -1.64 -14.20 3.34
C PRO A 350 -0.16 -14.50 3.48
N ILE A 351 0.50 -14.71 2.34
CA ILE A 351 1.93 -15.00 2.26
C ILE A 351 2.55 -14.35 1.02
N LEU A 352 3.80 -13.92 1.12
CA LEU A 352 4.55 -13.45 -0.04
C LEU A 352 4.68 -14.56 -1.08
N ALA A 353 4.43 -14.23 -2.34
CA ALA A 353 4.64 -15.16 -3.44
C ALA A 353 6.14 -15.28 -3.78
N GLU A 354 6.59 -16.48 -4.07
CA GLU A 354 7.98 -16.77 -4.40
C GLU A 354 8.10 -17.52 -5.74
N GLY A 355 9.30 -17.49 -6.32
CA GLY A 355 9.65 -18.25 -7.52
C GLY A 355 8.71 -17.99 -8.70
N GLU A 356 8.24 -19.06 -9.34
CA GLU A 356 7.38 -18.99 -10.52
C GLU A 356 6.03 -18.28 -10.27
N GLN A 357 5.48 -18.42 -9.05
CA GLN A 357 4.22 -17.77 -8.70
C GLN A 357 4.37 -16.25 -8.63
N LYS A 358 5.46 -15.77 -8.06
CA LYS A 358 5.80 -14.34 -8.02
C LYS A 358 5.88 -13.77 -9.44
N GLU A 359 6.60 -14.44 -10.34
CA GLU A 359 6.75 -14.02 -11.73
C GLU A 359 5.41 -13.97 -12.46
N LYS A 360 4.54 -14.97 -12.27
CA LYS A 360 3.19 -14.99 -12.86
C LYS A 360 2.33 -13.82 -12.40
N ILE A 361 2.39 -13.48 -11.12
CA ILE A 361 1.63 -12.32 -10.60
C ILE A 361 2.16 -11.03 -11.22
N PHE A 362 3.48 -10.86 -11.34
CA PHE A 362 4.06 -9.70 -12.00
C PHE A 362 3.69 -9.61 -13.49
N GLU A 363 3.69 -10.73 -14.21
CA GLU A 363 3.27 -10.77 -15.63
C GLU A 363 1.81 -10.32 -15.78
N ARG A 364 0.90 -10.86 -14.94
CA ARG A 364 -0.51 -10.46 -14.92
C ARG A 364 -0.67 -8.97 -14.57
N LEU A 365 0.01 -8.50 -13.52
CA LEU A 365 -0.07 -7.12 -13.08
C LEU A 365 0.46 -6.16 -14.15
N SER A 366 1.53 -6.52 -14.87
CA SER A 366 2.05 -5.73 -16.00
C SER A 366 1.03 -5.62 -17.13
N GLU A 367 0.38 -6.72 -17.50
CA GLU A 367 -0.69 -6.71 -18.50
C GLU A 367 -1.87 -5.84 -18.07
N TYR A 368 -2.29 -5.97 -16.80
CA TYR A 368 -3.42 -5.20 -16.27
C TYR A 368 -3.09 -3.71 -16.16
N SER A 369 -1.84 -3.36 -15.81
CA SER A 369 -1.40 -1.97 -15.73
C SER A 369 -1.35 -1.31 -17.11
N GLN A 370 -0.93 -2.04 -18.15
CA GLN A 370 -1.03 -1.53 -19.52
C GLN A 370 -2.49 -1.23 -19.89
N LYS A 371 -3.43 -2.13 -19.57
CA LYS A 371 -4.86 -1.91 -19.85
C LYS A 371 -5.47 -0.77 -19.04
N ALA A 372 -5.04 -0.59 -17.80
CA ALA A 372 -5.45 0.52 -16.96
C ALA A 372 -4.97 1.86 -17.53
N GLN A 373 -3.70 1.95 -17.93
CA GLN A 373 -3.15 3.14 -18.60
C GLN A 373 -3.89 3.46 -19.90
N GLU A 374 -4.17 2.46 -20.75
CA GLU A 374 -4.97 2.63 -21.97
C GLU A 374 -6.40 3.13 -21.68
N ALA A 375 -7.00 2.72 -20.55
CA ALA A 375 -8.31 3.21 -20.13
C ALA A 375 -8.24 4.69 -19.70
N GLY A 376 -7.23 5.09 -18.94
CA GLY A 376 -6.97 6.48 -18.58
C GLY A 376 -6.75 7.38 -19.78
N ASP A 377 -5.90 6.96 -20.70
CA ASP A 377 -5.62 7.70 -21.93
C ASP A 377 -6.88 7.90 -22.79
N ARG A 378 -7.76 6.90 -22.89
CA ARG A 378 -9.03 7.02 -23.59
C ARG A 378 -9.97 8.05 -22.96
N LEU A 379 -10.06 8.08 -21.63
CA LEU A 379 -10.88 9.04 -20.93
C LEU A 379 -10.35 10.47 -21.14
N ALA A 380 -9.05 10.67 -21.01
CA ALA A 380 -8.41 11.96 -21.24
C ALA A 380 -8.69 12.50 -22.65
N GLN A 381 -8.67 11.63 -23.69
CA GLN A 381 -9.01 12.02 -25.06
C GLN A 381 -10.48 12.40 -25.23
N LYS A 382 -11.43 11.69 -24.57
CA LYS A 382 -12.86 12.04 -24.62
C LYS A 382 -13.10 13.45 -24.04
N ASN A 383 -12.48 13.77 -22.93
CA ASN A 383 -12.64 15.07 -22.24
C ASN A 383 -12.13 16.24 -23.12
N VAL A 384 -10.99 16.06 -23.81
CA VAL A 384 -10.43 17.07 -24.74
C VAL A 384 -11.37 17.37 -25.92
N VAL A 385 -12.17 16.39 -26.36
CA VAL A 385 -13.15 16.58 -27.45
C VAL A 385 -14.38 17.34 -26.96
N GLN A 386 -14.88 17.02 -25.76
CA GLN A 386 -16.07 17.68 -25.18
C GLN A 386 -15.83 19.15 -24.83
N ASP A 387 -14.63 19.51 -24.39
CA ASP A 387 -14.26 20.90 -24.07
C ASP A 387 -14.14 21.80 -25.33
N LYS A 388 -14.22 21.24 -26.53
CA LYS A 388 -14.13 21.95 -27.82
C LYS A 388 -15.46 22.14 -28.53
N GLU A 389 -16.53 21.55 -28.04
CA GLU A 389 -17.90 21.69 -28.54
C GLU A 389 -18.71 22.70 -27.65
#